data_f236b012fdd71084bfdd62336236e68b
#
_entry.id   f236b012fdd71084bfdd62336236e68b
#
_cell.length_a   1.000
_cell.length_b   1.000
_cell.length_c   1.000
_cell.angle_alpha   90.00
_cell.angle_beta   90.00
_cell.angle_gamma   90.00
#
_symmetry.space_group_name_H-M   'P 1'
#
loop_
_entity.id
_entity.type
_entity.pdbx_description
1 polymer ?
#
loop_
_entity_poly.entity_id
_entity_poly.type
_entity_poly.pdbx_seq_one_letter_code
_entity_poly.pdbx_strand_id
1 'polypeptide(L)'
;MAFLNPILHLALDTHIKTILRGFGQVMLQNNALTGLMFLIGIFYNSWQMGLGAILGNIIGAVSAVLLRYPRDDIKNGLYGFNGTLVGIAVCFYFGINILTISAIIVGAFLSTYAMHIMKKRLPAFTAPFVISAWVVILGIKLLYPASAMALPLPQDGSLNLFSAVSMGFGQVMFQGNIITGLIFFAAILVNSRNAAIFALYGSLLGGLFSLLLPLPVAIINIGFFGYNGVLCGAVLGNKKSDAFLLTTLAIILSVLLYFGFYKAGITALTAPFVLATWIALSIKSIR
;
A
#
# COMPACT_ATOMS: atom_id res chain seq x y z
N MET A 1 18.69 30.07 22.50
CA MET A 1 18.30 29.20 21.38
C MET A 1 17.55 30.05 20.37
N ALA A 2 18.16 30.29 19.22
CA ALA A 2 17.80 31.33 18.28
C ALA A 2 16.47 31.04 17.56
N PHE A 3 15.68 32.08 17.41
CA PHE A 3 14.46 32.15 16.61
C PHE A 3 14.74 31.66 15.17
N LEU A 4 14.38 30.43 14.86
CA LEU A 4 14.29 29.99 13.48
C LEU A 4 13.29 30.91 12.77
N ASN A 5 13.72 31.51 11.67
CA ASN A 5 12.96 32.45 10.87
C ASN A 5 11.55 31.85 10.57
N PRO A 6 10.45 32.60 10.83
CA PRO A 6 9.07 32.09 10.62
C PRO A 6 8.84 31.50 9.21
N ILE A 7 9.53 32.02 8.19
CA ILE A 7 9.49 31.51 6.81
C ILE A 7 10.10 30.10 6.74
N LEU A 8 11.19 29.84 7.47
CA LEU A 8 11.83 28.52 7.53
C LEU A 8 10.94 27.51 8.26
N HIS A 9 10.28 27.92 9.35
CA HIS A 9 9.28 27.10 10.05
C HIS A 9 8.09 26.73 9.16
N LEU A 10 7.54 27.69 8.41
CA LEU A 10 6.43 27.47 7.50
C LEU A 10 6.81 26.53 6.35
N ALA A 11 8.02 26.67 5.82
CA ALA A 11 8.55 25.79 4.77
C ALA A 11 8.77 24.36 5.29
N LEU A 12 9.37 24.21 6.49
CA LEU A 12 9.61 22.91 7.12
C LEU A 12 8.29 22.18 7.42
N ASP A 13 7.30 22.89 7.97
CA ASP A 13 5.98 22.34 8.25
C ASP A 13 5.29 21.84 6.96
N THR A 14 5.43 22.56 5.87
CA THR A 14 4.90 22.15 4.57
C THR A 14 5.56 20.86 4.05
N HIS A 15 6.89 20.74 4.18
CA HIS A 15 7.62 19.55 3.71
C HIS A 15 7.31 18.33 4.57
N ILE A 16 7.25 18.47 5.89
CA ILE A 16 6.87 17.39 6.80
C ILE A 16 5.45 16.90 6.47
N LYS A 17 4.49 17.81 6.31
CA LYS A 17 3.12 17.46 5.93
C LYS A 17 3.05 16.75 4.58
N THR A 18 3.87 17.14 3.60
CA THR A 18 3.96 16.47 2.30
C THR A 18 4.39 15.01 2.44
N ILE A 19 5.46 14.76 3.20
CA ILE A 19 5.96 13.41 3.46
C ILE A 19 4.93 12.59 4.23
N LEU A 20 4.33 13.14 5.28
CA LEU A 20 3.28 12.44 6.04
C LEU A 20 2.05 12.13 5.17
N ARG A 21 1.61 13.04 4.30
CA ARG A 21 0.54 12.74 3.33
C ARG A 21 0.94 11.62 2.38
N GLY A 22 2.21 11.51 1.98
CA GLY A 22 2.71 10.41 1.20
C GLY A 22 2.44 9.05 1.88
N PHE A 23 2.68 8.92 3.20
CA PHE A 23 2.29 7.72 3.93
C PHE A 23 0.77 7.51 3.94
N GLY A 24 -0.02 8.57 4.17
CA GLY A 24 -1.47 8.50 4.14
C GLY A 24 -2.02 8.04 2.80
N GLN A 25 -1.44 8.52 1.71
CA GLN A 25 -1.84 8.18 0.33
C GLN A 25 -1.66 6.69 -0.03
N VAL A 26 -0.87 5.92 0.73
CA VAL A 26 -0.77 4.46 0.52
C VAL A 26 -2.15 3.79 0.60
N MET A 27 -2.99 4.24 1.54
CA MET A 27 -4.39 3.82 1.63
C MET A 27 -5.36 4.94 1.19
N LEU A 28 -4.92 5.80 0.26
CA LEU A 28 -5.71 6.86 -0.39
C LEU A 28 -6.28 7.90 0.60
N GLN A 29 -5.56 8.10 1.71
CA GLN A 29 -5.91 9.10 2.71
C GLN A 29 -4.98 10.32 2.57
N ASN A 30 -5.48 11.41 1.96
CA ASN A 30 -4.71 12.67 1.88
C ASN A 30 -4.72 13.42 3.23
N ASN A 31 -4.12 12.81 4.24
CA ASN A 31 -4.11 13.33 5.60
C ASN A 31 -2.77 13.05 6.27
N ALA A 32 -2.14 14.09 6.84
CA ALA A 32 -0.83 13.98 7.48
C ALA A 32 -0.89 13.20 8.80
N LEU A 33 -1.96 13.35 9.60
CA LEU A 33 -2.13 12.61 10.86
C LEU A 33 -2.31 11.11 10.59
N THR A 34 -3.14 10.76 9.60
CA THR A 34 -3.28 9.37 9.14
C THR A 34 -1.94 8.80 8.70
N GLY A 35 -1.16 9.57 7.94
CA GLY A 35 0.17 9.16 7.50
C GLY A 35 1.16 8.96 8.66
N LEU A 36 1.10 9.80 9.69
CA LEU A 36 1.89 9.63 10.91
C LEU A 36 1.50 8.34 11.64
N MET A 37 0.21 8.06 11.78
CA MET A 37 -0.27 6.82 12.42
C MET A 37 0.17 5.58 11.63
N PHE A 38 0.13 5.62 10.29
CA PHE A 38 0.65 4.53 9.47
C PHE A 38 2.16 4.33 9.70
N LEU A 39 2.94 5.40 9.73
CA LEU A 39 4.36 5.32 9.99
C LEU A 39 4.67 4.72 11.36
N ILE A 40 3.94 5.13 12.41
CA ILE A 40 4.04 4.55 13.75
C ILE A 40 3.75 3.04 13.71
N GLY A 41 2.67 2.62 13.05
CA GLY A 41 2.33 1.21 12.92
C GLY A 41 3.37 0.39 12.16
N ILE A 42 4.00 0.96 11.12
CA ILE A 42 5.09 0.30 10.39
C ILE A 42 6.30 0.10 11.33
N PHE A 43 6.73 1.15 12.05
CA PHE A 43 7.84 1.04 12.99
C PHE A 43 7.56 0.09 14.15
N TYR A 44 6.31 0.03 14.62
CA TYR A 44 5.90 -0.92 15.66
C TYR A 44 6.15 -2.38 15.25
N ASN A 45 5.90 -2.71 13.98
CA ASN A 45 6.11 -4.07 13.48
C ASN A 45 7.55 -4.30 12.98
N SER A 46 8.15 -3.33 12.29
CA SER A 46 9.49 -3.46 11.73
C SER A 46 10.18 -2.11 11.52
N TRP A 47 11.24 -1.88 12.26
CA TRP A 47 12.06 -0.67 12.10
C TRP A 47 12.73 -0.61 10.71
N GLN A 48 13.13 -1.76 10.16
CA GLN A 48 13.75 -1.84 8.82
C GLN A 48 12.77 -1.39 7.73
N MET A 49 11.53 -1.90 7.78
CA MET A 49 10.48 -1.48 6.86
C MET A 49 10.11 0.00 7.07
N GLY A 50 10.16 0.49 8.32
CA GLY A 50 9.96 1.90 8.62
C GLY A 50 11.01 2.82 7.97
N LEU A 51 12.30 2.45 8.05
CA LEU A 51 13.37 3.18 7.37
C LEU A 51 13.24 3.10 5.85
N GLY A 52 12.93 1.92 5.30
CA GLY A 52 12.67 1.74 3.88
C GLY A 52 11.50 2.60 3.38
N ALA A 53 10.43 2.65 4.17
CA ALA A 53 9.25 3.49 3.89
C ALA A 53 9.60 4.98 3.82
N ILE A 54 10.36 5.48 4.79
CA ILE A 54 10.83 6.89 4.82
C ILE A 54 11.71 7.18 3.60
N LEU A 55 12.70 6.33 3.35
CA LEU A 55 13.63 6.50 2.23
C LEU A 55 12.88 6.54 0.91
N GLY A 56 12.01 5.55 0.65
CA GLY A 56 11.22 5.48 -0.57
C GLY A 56 10.29 6.68 -0.77
N ASN A 57 9.65 7.15 0.31
CA ASN A 57 8.79 8.34 0.27
C ASN A 57 9.58 9.61 -0.10
N ILE A 58 10.70 9.84 0.59
CA ILE A 58 11.55 11.02 0.34
C ILE A 58 12.09 10.99 -1.10
N ILE A 59 12.63 9.86 -1.55
CA ILE A 59 13.14 9.72 -2.93
C ILE A 59 12.03 9.98 -3.95
N GLY A 60 10.83 9.44 -3.74
CA GLY A 60 9.69 9.69 -4.61
C GLY A 60 9.32 11.18 -4.70
N ALA A 61 9.23 11.86 -3.55
CA ALA A 61 8.91 13.28 -3.48
C ALA A 61 10.04 14.14 -4.11
N VAL A 62 11.30 13.85 -3.79
CA VAL A 62 12.48 14.55 -4.35
C VAL A 62 12.55 14.36 -5.87
N SER A 63 12.34 13.14 -6.35
CA SER A 63 12.30 12.86 -7.81
C SER A 63 11.26 13.72 -8.52
N ALA A 64 10.07 13.88 -7.93
CA ALA A 64 9.01 14.71 -8.50
C ALA A 64 9.40 16.20 -8.55
N VAL A 65 10.11 16.69 -7.52
CA VAL A 65 10.64 18.07 -7.48
C VAL A 65 11.70 18.27 -8.58
N LEU A 66 12.66 17.34 -8.69
CA LEU A 66 13.73 17.40 -9.70
C LEU A 66 13.18 17.35 -11.13
N LEU A 67 12.15 16.54 -11.36
CA LEU A 67 11.45 16.41 -12.64
C LEU A 67 10.43 17.54 -12.90
N ARG A 68 10.32 18.50 -11.97
CA ARG A 68 9.42 19.67 -12.07
C ARG A 68 7.95 19.29 -12.26
N TYR A 69 7.50 18.23 -11.60
CA TYR A 69 6.10 17.82 -11.64
C TYR A 69 5.18 18.80 -10.89
N PRO A 70 3.84 18.74 -11.08
CA PRO A 70 2.91 19.68 -10.50
C PRO A 70 3.05 19.78 -8.98
N ARG A 71 3.20 21.01 -8.48
CA ARG A 71 3.46 21.28 -7.06
C ARG A 71 2.34 20.82 -6.14
N ASP A 72 1.09 20.91 -6.59
CA ASP A 72 -0.06 20.49 -5.78
C ASP A 72 -0.10 18.98 -5.60
N ASP A 73 0.26 18.21 -6.62
CA ASP A 73 0.41 16.75 -6.52
C ASP A 73 1.51 16.38 -5.53
N ILE A 74 2.65 17.09 -5.57
CA ILE A 74 3.76 16.90 -4.64
C ILE A 74 3.29 17.17 -3.21
N LYS A 75 2.66 18.33 -2.96
CA LYS A 75 2.15 18.73 -1.63
C LYS A 75 1.11 17.74 -1.08
N ASN A 76 0.34 17.10 -1.95
CA ASN A 76 -0.63 16.08 -1.59
C ASN A 76 -0.02 14.68 -1.39
N GLY A 77 1.31 14.53 -1.47
CA GLY A 77 2.02 13.27 -1.24
C GLY A 77 1.88 12.25 -2.38
N LEU A 78 1.37 12.67 -3.55
CA LEU A 78 1.01 11.77 -4.65
C LEU A 78 2.22 11.04 -5.26
N TYR A 79 3.41 11.58 -5.13
CA TYR A 79 4.63 10.96 -5.65
C TYR A 79 5.45 10.21 -4.60
N GLY A 80 5.14 10.41 -3.30
CA GLY A 80 5.82 9.71 -2.21
C GLY A 80 5.29 8.31 -1.94
N PHE A 81 3.97 8.09 -2.05
CA PHE A 81 3.32 6.89 -1.53
C PHE A 81 3.71 5.59 -2.26
N ASN A 82 3.88 5.62 -3.58
CA ASN A 82 4.36 4.46 -4.33
C ASN A 82 5.81 4.12 -3.97
N GLY A 83 6.65 5.15 -3.78
CA GLY A 83 8.01 4.99 -3.26
C GLY A 83 8.04 4.41 -1.84
N THR A 84 7.12 4.83 -0.96
CA THR A 84 6.91 4.22 0.37
C THR A 84 6.72 2.70 0.27
N LEU A 85 5.79 2.27 -0.58
CA LEU A 85 5.50 0.84 -0.78
C LEU A 85 6.68 0.08 -1.39
N VAL A 86 7.42 0.68 -2.32
CA VAL A 86 8.67 0.10 -2.85
C VAL A 86 9.68 -0.11 -1.72
N GLY A 87 9.90 0.91 -0.89
CA GLY A 87 10.83 0.82 0.24
C GLY A 87 10.46 -0.26 1.23
N ILE A 88 9.18 -0.37 1.61
CA ILE A 88 8.67 -1.43 2.48
C ILE A 88 8.88 -2.81 1.85
N ALA A 89 8.47 -2.99 0.58
CA ALA A 89 8.56 -4.27 -0.11
C ALA A 89 10.00 -4.76 -0.25
N VAL A 90 10.93 -3.87 -0.62
CA VAL A 90 12.35 -4.22 -0.75
C VAL A 90 12.93 -4.65 0.60
N CYS A 91 12.64 -3.90 1.69
CA CYS A 91 13.08 -4.28 3.03
C CYS A 91 12.41 -5.57 3.53
N PHE A 92 11.16 -5.82 3.17
CA PHE A 92 10.44 -7.04 3.54
C PHE A 92 11.07 -8.29 2.93
N TYR A 93 11.44 -8.24 1.64
CA TYR A 93 12.00 -9.41 0.95
C TYR A 93 13.50 -9.61 1.15
N PHE A 94 14.26 -8.53 1.39
CA PHE A 94 15.73 -8.57 1.32
C PHE A 94 16.44 -7.95 2.52
N GLY A 95 15.69 -7.45 3.52
CA GLY A 95 16.27 -6.70 4.65
C GLY A 95 16.86 -5.36 4.23
N ILE A 96 17.74 -4.81 5.09
CA ILE A 96 18.40 -3.52 4.85
C ILE A 96 19.90 -3.71 4.64
N ASN A 97 20.41 -3.29 3.47
CA ASN A 97 21.82 -3.32 3.09
C ASN A 97 22.08 -2.37 1.92
N ILE A 98 23.31 -2.22 1.46
CA ILE A 98 23.66 -1.28 0.40
C ILE A 98 22.94 -1.57 -0.93
N LEU A 99 22.75 -2.85 -1.26
CA LEU A 99 22.01 -3.27 -2.46
C LEU A 99 20.55 -2.84 -2.37
N THR A 100 19.90 -3.10 -1.23
CA THR A 100 18.48 -2.76 -1.03
C THR A 100 18.26 -1.26 -0.97
N ILE A 101 19.19 -0.49 -0.39
CA ILE A 101 19.13 0.98 -0.42
C ILE A 101 19.18 1.49 -1.87
N SER A 102 20.12 0.98 -2.68
CA SER A 102 20.22 1.34 -4.10
C SER A 102 18.95 0.95 -4.87
N ALA A 103 18.40 -0.23 -4.60
CA ALA A 103 17.19 -0.72 -5.19
C ALA A 103 15.96 0.13 -4.83
N ILE A 104 15.86 0.61 -3.58
CA ILE A 104 14.81 1.53 -3.14
C ILE A 104 14.90 2.86 -3.90
N ILE A 105 16.11 3.40 -4.07
CA ILE A 105 16.32 4.65 -4.82
C ILE A 105 15.82 4.50 -6.26
N VAL A 106 16.26 3.45 -6.95
CA VAL A 106 15.84 3.18 -8.34
C VAL A 106 14.35 2.94 -8.43
N GLY A 107 13.80 2.07 -7.58
CA GLY A 107 12.38 1.71 -7.62
C GLY A 107 11.45 2.86 -7.25
N ALA A 108 11.81 3.70 -6.27
CA ALA A 108 11.04 4.88 -5.90
C ALA A 108 11.06 5.93 -7.04
N PHE A 109 12.19 6.13 -7.70
CA PHE A 109 12.29 6.98 -8.88
C PHE A 109 11.39 6.46 -10.02
N LEU A 110 11.49 5.16 -10.35
CA LEU A 110 10.67 4.53 -11.38
C LEU A 110 9.16 4.65 -11.06
N SER A 111 8.77 4.45 -9.79
CA SER A 111 7.38 4.57 -9.37
C SER A 111 6.85 5.99 -9.52
N THR A 112 7.68 7.01 -9.24
CA THR A 112 7.34 8.42 -9.43
C THR A 112 7.14 8.75 -10.91
N TYR A 113 8.02 8.26 -11.78
CA TYR A 113 7.91 8.45 -13.22
C TYR A 113 6.66 7.76 -13.78
N ALA A 114 6.43 6.49 -13.40
CA ALA A 114 5.23 5.74 -13.78
C ALA A 114 3.95 6.44 -13.31
N MET A 115 3.92 6.96 -12.06
CA MET A 115 2.79 7.72 -11.52
C MET A 115 2.47 8.93 -12.37
N HIS A 116 3.47 9.71 -12.78
CA HIS A 116 3.28 10.90 -13.61
C HIS A 116 2.66 10.57 -14.98
N ILE A 117 3.07 9.47 -15.60
CA ILE A 117 2.52 9.04 -16.89
C ILE A 117 1.10 8.49 -16.73
N MET A 118 0.91 7.57 -15.79
CA MET A 118 -0.34 6.82 -15.65
C MET A 118 -1.51 7.72 -15.23
N LYS A 119 -1.29 8.65 -14.29
CA LYS A 119 -2.36 9.54 -13.78
C LYS A 119 -3.03 10.41 -14.85
N LYS A 120 -2.38 10.59 -16.00
CA LYS A 120 -2.93 11.37 -17.14
C LYS A 120 -4.03 10.62 -17.89
N ARG A 121 -4.06 9.30 -17.78
CA ARG A 121 -4.96 8.43 -18.57
C ARG A 121 -5.91 7.61 -17.69
N LEU A 122 -5.44 7.16 -16.53
CA LEU A 122 -6.14 6.25 -15.63
C LEU A 122 -5.92 6.65 -14.18
N PRO A 123 -6.83 6.32 -13.26
CA PRO A 123 -6.55 6.37 -11.83
C PRO A 123 -5.38 5.41 -11.53
N ALA A 124 -4.18 5.95 -11.30
CA ALA A 124 -2.96 5.14 -11.23
C ALA A 124 -2.95 4.21 -10.00
N PHE A 125 -3.59 4.62 -8.89
CA PHE A 125 -3.57 3.90 -7.63
C PHE A 125 -2.14 3.46 -7.25
N THR A 126 -1.97 2.19 -6.90
CA THR A 126 -0.68 1.56 -6.59
C THR A 126 -0.04 0.84 -7.79
N ALA A 127 -0.56 0.98 -9.01
CA ALA A 127 0.06 0.38 -10.19
C ALA A 127 1.52 0.79 -10.40
N PRO A 128 1.91 2.08 -10.19
CA PRO A 128 3.32 2.48 -10.27
C PRO A 128 4.22 1.72 -9.29
N PHE A 129 3.73 1.48 -8.06
CA PHE A 129 4.43 0.64 -7.09
C PHE A 129 4.59 -0.80 -7.60
N VAL A 130 3.49 -1.42 -8.06
CA VAL A 130 3.49 -2.82 -8.53
C VAL A 130 4.54 -3.01 -9.63
N ILE A 131 4.51 -2.17 -10.67
CA ILE A 131 5.44 -2.25 -11.81
C ILE A 131 6.87 -2.07 -11.32
N SER A 132 7.14 -1.02 -10.54
CA SER A 132 8.49 -0.70 -10.07
C SER A 132 9.04 -1.75 -9.11
N ALA A 133 8.21 -2.25 -8.20
CA ALA A 133 8.60 -3.30 -7.27
C ALA A 133 8.88 -4.63 -7.99
N TRP A 134 8.07 -5.02 -8.98
CA TRP A 134 8.37 -6.20 -9.78
C TRP A 134 9.72 -6.08 -10.49
N VAL A 135 10.01 -4.93 -11.12
CA VAL A 135 11.31 -4.70 -11.79
C VAL A 135 12.46 -4.83 -10.80
N VAL A 136 12.36 -4.18 -9.65
CA VAL A 136 13.44 -4.16 -8.65
C VAL A 136 13.61 -5.52 -7.97
N ILE A 137 12.51 -6.17 -7.53
CA ILE A 137 12.55 -7.48 -6.86
C ILE A 137 13.08 -8.54 -7.83
N LEU A 138 12.61 -8.56 -9.07
CA LEU A 138 13.12 -9.48 -10.08
C LEU A 138 14.59 -9.21 -10.39
N GLY A 139 14.98 -7.94 -10.53
CA GLY A 139 16.37 -7.54 -10.75
C GLY A 139 17.29 -8.05 -9.63
N ILE A 140 16.91 -7.87 -8.36
CA ILE A 140 17.70 -8.39 -7.23
C ILE A 140 17.78 -9.91 -7.27
N LYS A 141 16.66 -10.60 -7.48
CA LYS A 141 16.63 -12.09 -7.52
C LYS A 141 17.48 -12.66 -8.64
N LEU A 142 17.54 -12.00 -9.80
CA LEU A 142 18.36 -12.44 -10.92
C LEU A 142 19.86 -12.20 -10.69
N LEU A 143 20.23 -11.06 -10.09
CA LEU A 143 21.62 -10.69 -9.84
C LEU A 143 22.19 -11.38 -8.59
N TYR A 144 21.37 -11.60 -7.57
CA TYR A 144 21.75 -12.14 -6.26
C TYR A 144 20.68 -13.10 -5.72
N PRO A 145 20.57 -14.33 -6.27
CA PRO A 145 19.51 -15.28 -5.90
C PRO A 145 19.47 -15.63 -4.40
N ALA A 146 20.63 -15.64 -3.73
CA ALA A 146 20.74 -15.96 -2.31
C ALA A 146 20.33 -14.82 -1.35
N SER A 147 19.96 -13.65 -1.88
CA SER A 147 19.64 -12.48 -1.05
C SER A 147 18.22 -12.46 -0.48
N ALA A 148 17.31 -13.30 -0.99
CA ALA A 148 15.94 -13.34 -0.53
C ALA A 148 15.84 -13.92 0.88
N MET A 149 15.17 -13.19 1.78
CA MET A 149 14.90 -13.71 3.12
C MET A 149 13.87 -14.85 3.04
N ALA A 150 14.11 -15.92 3.80
CA ALA A 150 13.12 -16.98 3.97
C ALA A 150 11.95 -16.39 4.79
N LEU A 151 10.78 -16.30 4.16
CA LEU A 151 9.58 -15.91 4.87
C LEU A 151 9.03 -17.13 5.62
N PRO A 152 8.82 -17.05 6.94
CA PRO A 152 8.25 -18.16 7.68
C PRO A 152 6.86 -18.46 7.16
N LEU A 153 6.63 -19.74 6.81
CA LEU A 153 5.28 -20.19 6.47
C LEU A 153 4.44 -20.17 7.74
N PRO A 154 3.24 -19.60 7.69
CA PRO A 154 2.35 -19.64 8.83
C PRO A 154 1.96 -21.08 9.13
N GLN A 155 1.90 -21.43 10.43
CA GLN A 155 1.47 -22.76 10.86
C GLN A 155 -0.04 -22.94 10.63
N ASP A 156 -0.46 -24.12 10.19
CA ASP A 156 -1.86 -24.46 10.08
C ASP A 156 -2.53 -24.45 11.46
N GLY A 157 -3.71 -23.88 11.52
CA GLY A 157 -4.49 -23.73 12.74
C GLY A 157 -5.96 -23.50 12.44
N SER A 158 -6.77 -23.32 13.48
CA SER A 158 -8.16 -22.92 13.34
C SER A 158 -8.27 -21.52 12.75
N LEU A 159 -9.39 -21.26 12.05
CA LEU A 159 -9.69 -19.93 11.53
C LEU A 159 -9.79 -18.90 12.68
N ASN A 160 -8.99 -17.85 12.56
CA ASN A 160 -9.06 -16.67 13.42
C ASN A 160 -9.47 -15.46 12.57
N LEU A 161 -10.78 -15.23 12.48
CA LEU A 161 -11.33 -14.15 11.67
C LEU A 161 -10.89 -12.76 12.13
N PHE A 162 -10.72 -12.55 13.45
CA PHE A 162 -10.23 -11.28 13.98
C PHE A 162 -8.80 -10.99 13.50
N SER A 163 -7.92 -11.99 13.56
CA SER A 163 -6.56 -11.92 13.02
C SER A 163 -6.57 -11.62 11.53
N ALA A 164 -7.34 -12.40 10.74
CA ALA A 164 -7.44 -12.24 9.30
C ALA A 164 -7.91 -10.83 8.89
N VAL A 165 -8.91 -10.30 9.57
CA VAL A 165 -9.46 -8.97 9.28
C VAL A 165 -8.49 -7.87 9.68
N SER A 166 -7.92 -7.93 10.89
CA SER A 166 -6.96 -6.92 11.35
C SER A 166 -5.69 -6.94 10.51
N MET A 167 -5.08 -8.11 10.30
CA MET A 167 -3.88 -8.23 9.48
C MET A 167 -4.15 -7.87 8.01
N GLY A 168 -5.39 -7.99 7.51
CA GLY A 168 -5.76 -7.49 6.19
C GLY A 168 -5.44 -6.00 6.00
N PHE A 169 -5.64 -5.17 7.03
CA PHE A 169 -5.19 -3.77 7.00
C PHE A 169 -3.66 -3.68 7.02
N GLY A 170 -3.01 -4.43 7.90
CA GLY A 170 -1.55 -4.43 8.00
C GLY A 170 -0.87 -4.86 6.70
N GLN A 171 -1.38 -5.91 6.05
CA GLN A 171 -0.80 -6.48 4.83
C GLN A 171 -0.80 -5.54 3.63
N VAL A 172 -1.61 -4.47 3.63
CA VAL A 172 -1.49 -3.42 2.60
C VAL A 172 -0.07 -2.85 2.53
N MET A 173 0.62 -2.82 3.68
CA MET A 173 2.00 -2.35 3.83
C MET A 173 2.93 -3.46 4.35
N PHE A 174 2.64 -4.73 4.08
CA PHE A 174 3.43 -5.91 4.47
C PHE A 174 3.57 -6.09 5.99
N GLN A 175 2.63 -5.57 6.78
CA GLN A 175 2.68 -5.68 8.24
C GLN A 175 1.80 -6.84 8.73
N GLY A 176 2.41 -8.00 8.97
CA GLY A 176 1.73 -9.20 9.51
C GLY A 176 1.54 -9.12 11.02
N ASN A 177 0.90 -8.07 11.53
CA ASN A 177 0.71 -7.84 12.97
C ASN A 177 -0.69 -7.29 13.25
N ILE A 178 -1.39 -7.87 14.23
CA ILE A 178 -2.76 -7.49 14.61
C ILE A 178 -2.80 -6.03 15.10
N ILE A 179 -1.87 -5.62 15.96
CA ILE A 179 -1.85 -4.27 16.53
C ILE A 179 -1.63 -3.23 15.44
N THR A 180 -0.71 -3.49 14.51
CA THR A 180 -0.48 -2.62 13.36
C THR A 180 -1.73 -2.50 12.49
N GLY A 181 -2.43 -3.61 12.25
CA GLY A 181 -3.69 -3.59 11.51
C GLY A 181 -4.77 -2.72 12.19
N LEU A 182 -4.90 -2.80 13.50
CA LEU A 182 -5.81 -1.95 14.28
C LEU A 182 -5.40 -0.47 14.21
N ILE A 183 -4.10 -0.16 14.31
CA ILE A 183 -3.60 1.21 14.13
C ILE A 183 -3.96 1.73 12.74
N PHE A 184 -3.80 0.93 11.70
CA PHE A 184 -4.12 1.33 10.32
C PHE A 184 -5.62 1.55 10.11
N PHE A 185 -6.47 0.67 10.67
CA PHE A 185 -7.91 0.90 10.67
C PHE A 185 -8.29 2.22 11.36
N ALA A 186 -7.76 2.45 12.57
CA ALA A 186 -8.00 3.69 13.30
C ALA A 186 -7.51 4.94 12.54
N ALA A 187 -6.36 4.83 11.85
CA ALA A 187 -5.82 5.91 11.03
C ALA A 187 -6.72 6.28 9.85
N ILE A 188 -7.33 5.29 9.17
CA ILE A 188 -8.34 5.56 8.12
C ILE A 188 -9.58 6.21 8.74
N LEU A 189 -10.03 5.71 9.89
CA LEU A 189 -11.23 6.21 10.58
C LEU A 189 -11.10 7.69 10.97
N VAL A 190 -9.90 8.14 11.36
CA VAL A 190 -9.59 9.55 11.67
C VAL A 190 -9.81 10.46 10.46
N ASN A 191 -9.49 10.01 9.26
CA ASN A 191 -9.67 10.81 8.04
C ASN A 191 -11.05 10.65 7.40
N SER A 192 -11.55 9.41 7.32
CA SER A 192 -12.81 9.12 6.63
C SER A 192 -13.51 7.89 7.22
N ARG A 193 -14.62 8.14 7.93
CA ARG A 193 -15.46 7.06 8.48
C ARG A 193 -16.00 6.13 7.39
N ASN A 194 -16.44 6.69 6.26
CA ASN A 194 -16.95 5.89 5.14
C ASN A 194 -15.86 4.99 4.56
N ALA A 195 -14.66 5.54 4.30
CA ALA A 195 -13.53 4.75 3.82
C ALA A 195 -13.17 3.62 4.81
N ALA A 196 -13.18 3.90 6.12
CA ALA A 196 -12.89 2.90 7.15
C ALA A 196 -13.95 1.77 7.17
N ILE A 197 -15.24 2.10 7.11
CA ILE A 197 -16.34 1.12 7.09
C ILE A 197 -16.22 0.22 5.85
N PHE A 198 -16.03 0.80 4.67
CA PHE A 198 -15.89 0.03 3.44
C PHE A 198 -14.57 -0.74 3.37
N ALA A 199 -13.48 -0.23 3.95
CA ALA A 199 -12.22 -0.95 4.08
C ALA A 199 -12.37 -2.16 5.03
N LEU A 200 -13.10 -2.00 6.15
CA LEU A 200 -13.43 -3.09 7.07
C LEU A 200 -14.29 -4.16 6.38
N TYR A 201 -15.32 -3.73 5.67
CA TYR A 201 -16.14 -4.60 4.84
C TYR A 201 -15.28 -5.35 3.80
N GLY A 202 -14.31 -4.67 3.19
CA GLY A 202 -13.39 -5.25 2.21
C GLY A 202 -12.49 -6.32 2.81
N SER A 203 -11.91 -6.08 3.99
CA SER A 203 -11.09 -7.06 4.69
C SER A 203 -11.91 -8.29 5.10
N LEU A 204 -13.10 -8.05 5.66
CA LEU A 204 -13.99 -9.11 6.13
C LEU A 204 -14.50 -9.97 4.97
N LEU A 205 -15.06 -9.34 3.93
CA LEU A 205 -15.58 -10.07 2.76
C LEU A 205 -14.48 -10.81 2.03
N GLY A 206 -13.30 -10.19 1.86
CA GLY A 206 -12.15 -10.84 1.22
C GLY A 206 -11.68 -12.08 1.98
N GLY A 207 -11.57 -11.99 3.30
CA GLY A 207 -11.24 -13.12 4.17
C GLY A 207 -12.30 -14.23 4.12
N LEU A 208 -13.59 -13.88 4.25
CA LEU A 208 -14.69 -14.86 4.22
C LEU A 208 -14.83 -15.51 2.84
N PHE A 209 -14.76 -14.74 1.76
CA PHE A 209 -14.87 -15.30 0.40
C PHE A 209 -13.71 -16.26 0.08
N SER A 210 -12.51 -16.01 0.63
CA SER A 210 -11.35 -16.87 0.44
C SER A 210 -11.53 -18.28 1.04
N LEU A 211 -12.45 -18.48 2.02
CA LEU A 211 -12.79 -19.79 2.57
C LEU A 211 -13.45 -20.73 1.55
N LEU A 212 -14.00 -20.18 0.47
CA LEU A 212 -14.58 -20.96 -0.64
C LEU A 212 -13.50 -21.47 -1.61
N LEU A 213 -12.25 -21.07 -1.43
CA LEU A 213 -11.12 -21.43 -2.29
C LEU A 213 -10.27 -22.52 -1.61
N PRO A 214 -9.60 -23.40 -2.39
CA PRO A 214 -8.73 -24.43 -1.85
C PRO A 214 -7.41 -23.82 -1.32
N LEU A 215 -7.46 -23.23 -0.15
CA LEU A 215 -6.38 -22.48 0.48
C LEU A 215 -6.12 -22.97 1.91
N PRO A 216 -4.84 -22.99 2.38
CA PRO A 216 -4.53 -23.19 3.78
C PRO A 216 -5.13 -22.06 4.64
N VAL A 217 -5.78 -22.43 5.75
CA VAL A 217 -6.39 -21.46 6.69
C VAL A 217 -5.34 -20.48 7.23
N ALA A 218 -4.13 -20.94 7.40
CA ALA A 218 -3.00 -20.13 7.84
C ALA A 218 -2.78 -18.88 6.98
N ILE A 219 -2.89 -18.99 5.65
CA ILE A 219 -2.73 -17.87 4.71
C ILE A 219 -3.89 -16.87 4.83
N ILE A 220 -5.09 -17.36 5.16
CA ILE A 220 -6.26 -16.52 5.42
C ILE A 220 -6.06 -15.75 6.71
N ASN A 221 -5.63 -16.43 7.79
CA ASN A 221 -5.41 -15.86 9.11
C ASN A 221 -4.42 -14.69 9.12
N ILE A 222 -3.41 -14.70 8.24
CA ILE A 222 -2.43 -13.60 8.11
C ILE A 222 -2.90 -12.45 7.21
N GLY A 223 -4.16 -12.46 6.75
CA GLY A 223 -4.81 -11.34 6.06
C GLY A 223 -4.50 -11.20 4.57
N PHE A 224 -3.85 -12.19 3.93
CA PHE A 224 -3.44 -12.09 2.51
C PHE A 224 -4.61 -11.95 1.53
N PHE A 225 -5.79 -12.43 1.88
CA PHE A 225 -6.98 -12.30 1.05
C PHE A 225 -7.84 -11.09 1.39
N GLY A 226 -7.56 -10.41 2.52
CA GLY A 226 -8.27 -9.19 2.96
C GLY A 226 -7.69 -7.89 2.41
N TYR A 227 -6.36 -7.78 2.25
CA TYR A 227 -5.70 -6.48 2.05
C TYR A 227 -6.05 -5.78 0.72
N ASN A 228 -6.23 -6.52 -0.38
CA ASN A 228 -6.71 -5.95 -1.63
C ASN A 228 -8.16 -5.45 -1.49
N GLY A 229 -8.97 -6.16 -0.71
CA GLY A 229 -10.32 -5.74 -0.34
C GLY A 229 -10.36 -4.46 0.48
N VAL A 230 -9.42 -4.29 1.43
CA VAL A 230 -9.24 -3.02 2.19
C VAL A 230 -9.05 -1.85 1.23
N LEU A 231 -8.17 -1.98 0.24
CA LEU A 231 -7.91 -0.93 -0.75
C LEU A 231 -9.11 -0.68 -1.67
N CYS A 232 -9.78 -1.73 -2.14
CA CYS A 232 -11.03 -1.59 -2.92
C CYS A 232 -12.08 -0.81 -2.12
N GLY A 233 -12.27 -1.16 -0.84
CA GLY A 233 -13.19 -0.48 0.06
C GLY A 233 -12.83 0.99 0.28
N ALA A 234 -11.56 1.27 0.58
CA ALA A 234 -11.09 2.64 0.81
C ALA A 234 -11.29 3.56 -0.41
N VAL A 235 -11.13 3.03 -1.64
CA VAL A 235 -11.34 3.78 -2.89
C VAL A 235 -12.81 3.96 -3.22
N LEU A 236 -13.56 2.86 -3.27
CA LEU A 236 -14.92 2.85 -3.82
C LEU A 236 -15.95 3.29 -2.78
N GLY A 237 -15.67 3.09 -1.49
CA GLY A 237 -16.52 3.50 -0.38
C GLY A 237 -16.74 5.01 -0.27
N ASN A 238 -15.90 5.82 -0.91
CA ASN A 238 -16.10 7.27 -1.01
C ASN A 238 -16.92 7.69 -2.26
N LYS A 239 -17.39 6.75 -3.07
CA LYS A 239 -18.21 7.02 -4.25
C LYS A 239 -19.70 7.03 -3.88
N LYS A 240 -20.49 7.87 -4.58
CA LYS A 240 -21.94 8.01 -4.33
C LYS A 240 -22.72 6.82 -4.94
N SER A 241 -23.96 6.68 -4.56
CA SER A 241 -25.07 5.80 -5.01
C SER A 241 -24.80 4.31 -5.29
N ASP A 242 -23.82 3.92 -6.10
CA ASP A 242 -23.56 2.51 -6.45
C ASP A 242 -22.35 1.92 -5.71
N ALA A 243 -21.90 2.64 -4.66
CA ALA A 243 -20.65 2.30 -3.97
C ALA A 243 -20.62 0.88 -3.40
N PHE A 244 -21.74 0.43 -2.83
CA PHE A 244 -21.80 -0.91 -2.21
C PHE A 244 -21.62 -2.03 -3.25
N LEU A 245 -22.39 -2.01 -4.33
CA LEU A 245 -22.32 -3.04 -5.38
C LEU A 245 -20.94 -3.05 -6.05
N LEU A 246 -20.45 -1.88 -6.46
CA LEU A 246 -19.13 -1.77 -7.09
C LEU A 246 -18.00 -2.19 -6.17
N THR A 247 -18.09 -1.86 -4.88
CA THR A 247 -17.10 -2.29 -3.88
C THR A 247 -17.13 -3.80 -3.71
N THR A 248 -18.31 -4.41 -3.59
CA THR A 248 -18.47 -5.86 -3.47
C THR A 248 -17.88 -6.58 -4.67
N LEU A 249 -18.21 -6.15 -5.89
CA LEU A 249 -17.66 -6.72 -7.12
C LEU A 249 -16.13 -6.60 -7.17
N ALA A 250 -15.59 -5.43 -6.83
CA ALA A 250 -14.14 -5.21 -6.82
C ALA A 250 -13.45 -6.08 -5.77
N ILE A 251 -14.02 -6.25 -4.57
CA ILE A 251 -13.45 -7.11 -3.52
C ILE A 251 -13.40 -8.56 -4.00
N ILE A 252 -14.53 -9.10 -4.48
CA ILE A 252 -14.59 -10.50 -4.95
C ILE A 252 -13.60 -10.71 -6.09
N LEU A 253 -13.57 -9.81 -7.06
CA LEU A 253 -12.65 -9.90 -8.19
C LEU A 253 -11.19 -9.82 -7.72
N SER A 254 -10.88 -8.96 -6.74
CA SER A 254 -9.52 -8.86 -6.19
C SER A 254 -9.07 -10.15 -5.50
N VAL A 255 -9.97 -10.86 -4.81
CA VAL A 255 -9.68 -12.17 -4.21
C VAL A 255 -9.40 -13.23 -5.28
N LEU A 256 -10.23 -13.28 -6.32
CA LEU A 256 -10.04 -14.25 -7.43
C LEU A 256 -8.74 -13.98 -8.19
N LEU A 257 -8.43 -12.72 -8.47
CA LEU A 257 -7.16 -12.33 -9.09
C LEU A 257 -5.98 -12.70 -8.19
N TYR A 258 -6.05 -12.39 -6.88
CA TYR A 258 -4.99 -12.78 -5.94
C TYR A 258 -4.79 -14.30 -5.90
N PHE A 259 -5.87 -15.06 -5.89
CA PHE A 259 -5.81 -16.52 -5.96
C PHE A 259 -5.13 -17.00 -7.25
N GLY A 260 -5.41 -16.37 -8.39
CA GLY A 260 -4.73 -16.67 -9.66
C GLY A 260 -3.23 -16.41 -9.58
N PHE A 261 -2.81 -15.25 -9.06
CA PHE A 261 -1.39 -14.93 -8.82
C PHE A 261 -0.72 -15.94 -7.88
N TYR A 262 -1.42 -16.30 -6.79
CA TYR A 262 -0.93 -17.28 -5.81
C TYR A 262 -0.69 -18.65 -6.46
N LYS A 263 -1.64 -19.15 -7.25
CA LYS A 263 -1.50 -20.43 -7.99
C LYS A 263 -0.41 -20.40 -9.05
N ALA A 264 -0.18 -19.25 -9.66
CA ALA A 264 0.89 -19.05 -10.64
C ALA A 264 2.28 -18.86 -9.99
N GLY A 265 2.38 -18.80 -8.65
CA GLY A 265 3.64 -18.52 -7.96
C GLY A 265 4.19 -17.12 -8.18
N ILE A 266 3.34 -16.18 -8.60
CA ILE A 266 3.73 -14.78 -8.89
C ILE A 266 3.42 -13.92 -7.68
N THR A 267 4.37 -13.09 -7.27
CA THR A 267 4.16 -12.10 -6.21
C THR A 267 3.13 -11.06 -6.65
N ALA A 268 1.92 -11.16 -6.11
CA ALA A 268 0.77 -10.33 -6.55
C ALA A 268 0.93 -8.85 -6.20
N LEU A 269 1.59 -8.52 -5.06
CA LEU A 269 1.57 -7.17 -4.51
C LEU A 269 0.12 -6.65 -4.46
N THR A 270 -0.11 -5.38 -4.81
CA THR A 270 -1.45 -4.80 -4.90
C THR A 270 -2.03 -4.82 -6.33
N ALA A 271 -1.46 -5.62 -7.26
CA ALA A 271 -2.00 -5.76 -8.61
C ALA A 271 -3.48 -6.20 -8.64
N PRO A 272 -3.93 -7.16 -7.79
CA PRO A 272 -5.33 -7.56 -7.75
C PRO A 272 -6.28 -6.40 -7.41
N PHE A 273 -5.92 -5.53 -6.46
CA PHE A 273 -6.68 -4.32 -6.15
C PHE A 273 -6.78 -3.38 -7.36
N VAL A 274 -5.64 -3.09 -8.01
CA VAL A 274 -5.60 -2.17 -9.16
C VAL A 274 -6.48 -2.68 -10.29
N LEU A 275 -6.29 -3.92 -10.70
CA LEU A 275 -7.04 -4.55 -11.80
C LEU A 275 -8.54 -4.64 -11.48
N ALA A 276 -8.91 -5.12 -10.29
CA ALA A 276 -10.29 -5.21 -9.87
C ALA A 276 -11.00 -3.85 -9.83
N THR A 277 -10.31 -2.83 -9.33
CA THR A 277 -10.88 -1.48 -9.25
C THR A 277 -11.01 -0.85 -10.64
N TRP A 278 -10.04 -1.03 -11.55
CA TRP A 278 -10.16 -0.57 -12.92
C TRP A 278 -11.35 -1.23 -13.64
N ILE A 279 -11.53 -2.53 -13.51
CA ILE A 279 -12.67 -3.25 -14.09
C ILE A 279 -13.99 -2.72 -13.52
N ALA A 280 -14.09 -2.58 -12.19
CA ALA A 280 -15.30 -2.05 -11.55
C ALA A 280 -15.64 -0.62 -12.02
N LEU A 281 -14.63 0.25 -12.16
CA LEU A 281 -14.82 1.62 -12.64
C LEU A 281 -15.19 1.65 -14.12
N SER A 282 -14.68 0.76 -14.96
CA SER A 282 -15.04 0.65 -16.38
C SER A 282 -16.50 0.24 -16.56
N ILE A 283 -17.02 -0.67 -15.73
CA ILE A 283 -18.44 -1.05 -15.74
C ILE A 283 -19.32 0.17 -15.42
N LYS A 284 -18.87 1.04 -14.52
CA LYS A 284 -19.62 2.27 -14.17
C LYS A 284 -19.65 3.30 -15.31
N SER A 285 -18.60 3.40 -16.12
CA SER A 285 -18.53 4.37 -17.23
C SER A 285 -19.42 4.01 -18.42
N ILE A 286 -19.89 2.76 -18.48
CA ILE A 286 -20.77 2.24 -19.55
C ILE A 286 -22.25 2.48 -19.21
N ARG A 287 -22.59 2.76 -17.94
CA ARG A 287 -23.93 3.12 -17.48
C ARG A 287 -24.10 4.64 -17.41
#